data_7d3b966ed796755b96858934b36f23ee
#
_entry.id   7d3b966ed796755b96858934b36f23ee
#
_cell.length_a   1.000
_cell.length_b   1.000
_cell.length_c   1.000
_cell.angle_alpha   90.00
_cell.angle_beta   90.00
_cell.angle_gamma   90.00
#
_symmetry.space_group_name_H-M   'P 1'
#
loop_
_entity.id
_entity.type
_entity.pdbx_description
1 polymer ?
#
loop_
_entity_poly.entity_id
_entity_poly.type
_entity_poly.pdbx_seq_one_letter_code
_entity_poly.pdbx_strand_id
1 'polypeptide(L)'
;MKYEIKEGSRVVVLGGGESGTGAAVLAKDKGFDVFLSDSGKIPDKYKSVLENEGISFEDGKHTPELILNADIVIKSPGIPPTVPLVAQLLGKGVPVVSEIEFASFFTDSKMVCITGSNGKTTTTLLTYHILQKAGLDVGLAGNVGKSLALQVARDPHEIYVIELSSFQLDNMYRFKANVAVILNITPDHLDRYDHKMENYAAAKFRILQNQTKEDFFIYWQDDPLIRRQIENMQIEAYTLPFGLDKEEGSAAFLDNGIVRFTIPGDVWEIPRDKISLSGLHNLYNSMAAGLSATALHIRKDKIREALEDFEAVEHRLEYVATIDGVKYVNDSKATNVNSTWYALESMDTPVVLILGGKDKGNDYSEIEELVRKKVRAIVCMGVDNSKLLDFFNDKVSSIADTHSIEEAMDACRKLAHEGDTVLLSPCCASFDLFNSYEDRGRQFKDLVHGMKK
;
A
#
# COMPACT_ATOMS: atom_id res chain seq x y z
N MET A 1 -20.83 12.76 -6.42
CA MET A 1 -21.54 12.67 -7.72
C MET A 1 -22.60 11.58 -7.60
N LYS A 2 -23.87 11.87 -7.93
CA LYS A 2 -24.91 10.82 -7.99
C LYS A 2 -25.02 10.41 -9.45
N TYR A 3 -24.80 9.14 -9.76
CA TYR A 3 -24.96 8.57 -11.08
C TYR A 3 -25.63 7.19 -10.96
N GLU A 4 -26.30 6.77 -12.02
CA GLU A 4 -26.91 5.45 -12.12
C GLU A 4 -26.30 4.72 -13.32
N ILE A 5 -26.01 3.43 -13.12
CA ILE A 5 -25.59 2.55 -14.21
C ILE A 5 -26.85 1.81 -14.69
N LYS A 6 -27.21 1.99 -15.96
CA LYS A 6 -28.36 1.33 -16.56
C LYS A 6 -27.88 0.15 -17.40
N GLU A 7 -28.68 -0.89 -17.45
CA GLU A 7 -28.44 -2.02 -18.35
C GLU A 7 -28.26 -1.53 -19.81
N GLY A 8 -27.25 -2.07 -20.49
CA GLY A 8 -26.90 -1.65 -21.86
C GLY A 8 -26.14 -0.34 -21.98
N SER A 9 -25.82 0.35 -20.85
CA SER A 9 -24.95 1.53 -20.89
C SER A 9 -23.59 1.22 -21.51
N ARG A 10 -23.02 2.23 -22.17
CA ARG A 10 -21.66 2.15 -22.72
C ARG A 10 -20.63 2.41 -21.64
N VAL A 11 -19.86 1.38 -21.31
CA VAL A 11 -18.76 1.40 -20.35
C VAL A 11 -17.43 1.50 -21.10
N VAL A 12 -16.69 2.55 -20.87
CA VAL A 12 -15.32 2.68 -21.39
C VAL A 12 -14.33 2.49 -20.27
N VAL A 13 -13.33 1.63 -20.50
CA VAL A 13 -12.24 1.37 -19.54
C VAL A 13 -10.96 2.03 -20.04
N LEU A 14 -10.35 2.88 -19.24
CA LEU A 14 -9.06 3.50 -19.50
C LEU A 14 -7.95 2.81 -18.71
N GLY A 15 -7.06 2.14 -19.44
CA GLY A 15 -5.95 1.32 -18.95
C GLY A 15 -6.21 -0.18 -19.08
N GLY A 16 -5.30 -0.91 -19.74
CA GLY A 16 -5.40 -2.34 -20.07
C GLY A 16 -4.57 -3.26 -19.16
N GLY A 17 -4.28 -2.83 -17.93
CA GLY A 17 -3.66 -3.68 -16.91
C GLY A 17 -4.67 -4.57 -16.17
N GLU A 18 -4.24 -5.13 -15.05
CA GLU A 18 -5.02 -6.05 -14.19
C GLU A 18 -6.43 -5.50 -13.86
N SER A 19 -6.49 -4.31 -13.24
CA SER A 19 -7.76 -3.70 -12.81
C SER A 19 -8.67 -3.37 -13.98
N GLY A 20 -8.11 -2.81 -15.08
CA GLY A 20 -8.93 -2.43 -16.24
C GLY A 20 -9.46 -3.65 -16.98
N THR A 21 -8.66 -4.68 -17.17
CA THR A 21 -9.11 -5.94 -17.79
C THR A 21 -10.20 -6.60 -16.93
N GLY A 22 -10.02 -6.65 -15.60
CA GLY A 22 -11.03 -7.19 -14.70
C GLY A 22 -12.33 -6.40 -14.72
N ALA A 23 -12.25 -5.06 -14.75
CA ALA A 23 -13.43 -4.20 -14.88
C ALA A 23 -14.17 -4.43 -16.22
N ALA A 24 -13.43 -4.59 -17.31
CA ALA A 24 -14.00 -4.85 -18.63
C ALA A 24 -14.73 -6.21 -18.67
N VAL A 25 -14.14 -7.24 -18.06
CA VAL A 25 -14.78 -8.57 -17.94
C VAL A 25 -16.08 -8.47 -17.14
N LEU A 26 -16.05 -7.84 -15.95
CA LEU A 26 -17.25 -7.67 -15.14
C LEU A 26 -18.33 -6.87 -15.88
N ALA A 27 -17.96 -5.80 -16.53
CA ALA A 27 -18.92 -5.00 -17.32
C ALA A 27 -19.55 -5.83 -18.44
N LYS A 28 -18.77 -6.63 -19.14
CA LYS A 28 -19.27 -7.53 -20.19
C LYS A 28 -20.24 -8.56 -19.63
N ASP A 29 -19.92 -9.19 -18.51
CA ASP A 29 -20.79 -10.17 -17.85
C ASP A 29 -22.12 -9.56 -17.39
N LYS A 30 -22.12 -8.28 -17.05
CA LYS A 30 -23.34 -7.54 -16.66
C LYS A 30 -24.12 -6.96 -17.85
N GLY A 31 -23.74 -7.31 -19.08
CA GLY A 31 -24.49 -6.95 -20.29
C GLY A 31 -24.26 -5.52 -20.80
N PHE A 32 -23.16 -4.87 -20.41
CA PHE A 32 -22.79 -3.53 -20.89
C PHE A 32 -22.14 -3.58 -22.29
N ASP A 33 -22.25 -2.47 -23.03
CA ASP A 33 -21.43 -2.21 -24.23
C ASP A 33 -20.03 -1.76 -23.77
N VAL A 34 -19.03 -2.63 -23.91
CA VAL A 34 -17.68 -2.41 -23.31
C VAL A 34 -16.65 -2.11 -24.38
N PHE A 35 -15.90 -1.04 -24.15
CA PHE A 35 -14.71 -0.70 -24.91
C PHE A 35 -13.54 -0.39 -23.97
N LEU A 36 -12.37 -1.00 -24.19
CA LEU A 36 -11.17 -0.74 -23.41
C LEU A 36 -10.13 -0.01 -24.27
N SER A 37 -9.51 1.05 -23.71
CA SER A 37 -8.47 1.83 -24.38
C SER A 37 -7.26 2.03 -23.51
N ASP A 38 -6.06 1.79 -24.06
CA ASP A 38 -4.79 2.06 -23.39
C ASP A 38 -3.85 2.84 -24.31
N SER A 39 -3.23 3.91 -23.80
CA SER A 39 -2.25 4.71 -24.55
C SER A 39 -0.91 3.98 -24.74
N GLY A 40 -0.61 3.01 -23.88
CA GLY A 40 0.54 2.12 -23.95
C GLY A 40 0.18 0.79 -24.60
N LYS A 41 1.17 -0.11 -24.66
CA LYS A 41 0.94 -1.47 -25.12
C LYS A 41 0.31 -2.32 -24.01
N ILE A 42 -0.83 -2.93 -24.28
CA ILE A 42 -1.45 -3.88 -23.36
C ILE A 42 -0.61 -5.17 -23.35
N PRO A 43 -0.23 -5.71 -22.18
CA PRO A 43 0.47 -6.98 -22.08
C PRO A 43 -0.34 -8.14 -22.69
N ASP A 44 0.34 -9.05 -23.38
CA ASP A 44 -0.30 -10.13 -24.16
C ASP A 44 -1.25 -10.99 -23.30
N LYS A 45 -0.92 -11.23 -22.02
CA LYS A 45 -1.80 -11.96 -21.09
C LYS A 45 -3.16 -11.31 -20.92
N TYR A 46 -3.24 -9.98 -20.92
CA TYR A 46 -4.51 -9.25 -20.77
C TYR A 46 -5.22 -9.12 -22.11
N LYS A 47 -4.49 -8.97 -23.25
CA LYS A 47 -5.09 -9.02 -24.58
C LYS A 47 -5.82 -10.33 -24.81
N SER A 48 -5.17 -11.46 -24.48
CA SER A 48 -5.81 -12.77 -24.62
C SER A 48 -7.09 -12.90 -23.82
N VAL A 49 -7.17 -12.30 -22.61
CA VAL A 49 -8.41 -12.26 -21.83
C VAL A 49 -9.49 -11.46 -22.56
N LEU A 50 -9.16 -10.24 -23.03
CA LEU A 50 -10.11 -9.37 -23.73
C LEU A 50 -10.63 -10.03 -25.02
N GLU A 51 -9.77 -10.67 -25.80
CA GLU A 51 -10.11 -11.40 -27.02
C GLU A 51 -11.04 -12.58 -26.73
N ASN A 52 -10.73 -13.39 -25.72
CA ASN A 52 -11.52 -14.56 -25.33
C ASN A 52 -12.92 -14.16 -24.82
N GLU A 53 -13.05 -13.01 -24.17
CA GLU A 53 -14.34 -12.46 -23.69
C GLU A 53 -15.07 -11.66 -24.77
N GLY A 54 -14.51 -11.53 -25.97
CA GLY A 54 -15.09 -10.76 -27.05
C GLY A 54 -15.27 -9.28 -26.73
N ILE A 55 -14.32 -8.70 -25.99
CA ILE A 55 -14.29 -7.28 -25.61
C ILE A 55 -13.49 -6.51 -26.62
N SER A 56 -14.08 -5.47 -27.20
CA SER A 56 -13.38 -4.57 -28.12
C SER A 56 -12.38 -3.70 -27.39
N PHE A 57 -11.16 -3.57 -27.92
CA PHE A 57 -10.12 -2.75 -27.31
C PHE A 57 -9.21 -2.09 -28.34
N GLU A 58 -8.48 -1.06 -27.91
CA GLU A 58 -7.34 -0.47 -28.62
C GLU A 58 -6.13 -0.31 -27.67
N ASP A 59 -4.92 -0.37 -28.24
CA ASP A 59 -3.70 -0.07 -27.50
C ASP A 59 -2.74 0.81 -28.31
N GLY A 60 -1.78 1.44 -27.60
CA GLY A 60 -0.82 2.38 -28.18
C GLY A 60 -1.40 3.75 -28.55
N LYS A 61 -2.68 4.00 -28.29
CA LYS A 61 -3.37 5.27 -28.55
C LYS A 61 -4.68 5.37 -27.76
N HIS A 62 -5.27 6.55 -27.78
CA HIS A 62 -6.65 6.79 -27.41
C HIS A 62 -7.40 7.42 -28.59
N THR A 63 -8.48 6.80 -29.05
CA THR A 63 -9.37 7.34 -30.09
C THR A 63 -10.54 8.08 -29.43
N PRO A 64 -10.57 9.43 -29.42
CA PRO A 64 -11.55 10.20 -28.66
C PRO A 64 -13.01 9.86 -29.02
N GLU A 65 -13.28 9.58 -30.29
CA GLU A 65 -14.62 9.26 -30.78
C GLU A 65 -15.19 7.97 -30.17
N LEU A 66 -14.31 7.02 -29.80
CA LEU A 66 -14.68 5.75 -29.17
C LEU A 66 -14.80 5.87 -27.64
N ILE A 67 -14.26 6.93 -27.06
CA ILE A 67 -14.18 7.13 -25.61
C ILE A 67 -15.19 8.19 -25.12
N LEU A 68 -15.31 9.31 -25.83
CA LEU A 68 -16.12 10.46 -25.39
C LEU A 68 -17.64 10.25 -25.52
N ASN A 69 -18.08 9.11 -26.04
CA ASN A 69 -19.48 8.67 -26.09
C ASN A 69 -19.83 7.69 -24.95
N ALA A 70 -18.99 7.57 -23.94
CA ALA A 70 -19.22 6.73 -22.77
C ALA A 70 -20.35 7.29 -21.88
N ASP A 71 -21.18 6.39 -21.33
CA ASP A 71 -22.11 6.70 -20.24
C ASP A 71 -21.41 6.70 -18.90
N ILE A 72 -20.38 5.87 -18.75
CA ILE A 72 -19.50 5.79 -17.58
C ILE A 72 -18.09 5.39 -18.01
N VAL A 73 -17.08 5.92 -17.31
CA VAL A 73 -15.67 5.58 -17.55
C VAL A 73 -15.08 4.96 -16.29
N ILE A 74 -14.47 3.79 -16.46
CA ILE A 74 -13.66 3.16 -15.41
C ILE A 74 -12.19 3.47 -15.69
N LYS A 75 -11.51 4.13 -14.75
CA LYS A 75 -10.18 4.68 -14.97
C LYS A 75 -9.16 4.00 -14.08
N SER A 76 -8.05 3.53 -14.65
CA SER A 76 -6.89 3.08 -13.88
C SER A 76 -6.37 4.20 -12.96
N PRO A 77 -5.98 3.89 -11.70
CA PRO A 77 -5.55 4.90 -10.72
C PRO A 77 -4.30 5.67 -11.16
N GLY A 78 -3.43 5.07 -11.96
CA GLY A 78 -2.24 5.72 -12.51
C GLY A 78 -2.50 6.88 -13.47
N ILE A 79 -3.69 6.96 -14.09
CA ILE A 79 -4.04 8.02 -15.04
C ILE A 79 -4.49 9.28 -14.27
N PRO A 80 -3.79 10.44 -14.40
CA PRO A 80 -4.17 11.67 -13.73
C PRO A 80 -5.50 12.25 -14.25
N PRO A 81 -6.27 12.94 -13.40
CA PRO A 81 -7.49 13.64 -13.83
C PRO A 81 -7.20 14.80 -14.78
N THR A 82 -5.97 15.30 -14.79
CA THR A 82 -5.49 16.40 -15.65
C THR A 82 -5.20 15.98 -17.10
N VAL A 83 -5.20 14.67 -17.39
CA VAL A 83 -5.07 14.20 -18.78
C VAL A 83 -6.22 14.78 -19.62
N PRO A 84 -5.95 15.41 -20.79
CA PRO A 84 -6.95 16.14 -21.57
C PRO A 84 -8.23 15.35 -21.87
N LEU A 85 -8.10 14.05 -22.13
CA LEU A 85 -9.24 13.17 -22.39
C LEU A 85 -10.11 12.98 -21.14
N VAL A 86 -9.49 12.79 -19.96
CA VAL A 86 -10.23 12.65 -18.70
C VAL A 86 -10.90 13.96 -18.32
N ALA A 87 -10.20 15.10 -18.49
CA ALA A 87 -10.76 16.42 -18.25
C ALA A 87 -11.98 16.71 -19.14
N GLN A 88 -11.95 16.29 -20.41
CA GLN A 88 -13.10 16.41 -21.33
C GLN A 88 -14.30 15.56 -20.89
N LEU A 89 -14.07 14.31 -20.44
CA LEU A 89 -15.12 13.43 -19.89
C LEU A 89 -15.79 14.06 -18.67
N LEU A 90 -14.98 14.53 -17.72
CA LEU A 90 -15.48 15.22 -16.52
C LEU A 90 -16.24 16.51 -16.88
N GLY A 91 -15.73 17.30 -17.85
CA GLY A 91 -16.39 18.50 -18.36
C GLY A 91 -17.74 18.22 -19.04
N LYS A 92 -17.93 17.05 -19.61
CA LYS A 92 -19.21 16.56 -20.17
C LYS A 92 -20.15 15.98 -19.11
N GLY A 93 -19.71 15.88 -17.85
CA GLY A 93 -20.48 15.26 -16.76
C GLY A 93 -20.49 13.74 -16.78
N VAL A 94 -19.63 13.09 -17.59
CA VAL A 94 -19.50 11.62 -17.62
C VAL A 94 -18.88 11.16 -16.31
N PRO A 95 -19.50 10.22 -15.57
CA PRO A 95 -18.92 9.65 -14.35
C PRO A 95 -17.59 8.94 -14.67
N VAL A 96 -16.53 9.32 -13.95
CA VAL A 96 -15.22 8.66 -14.01
C VAL A 96 -14.97 8.01 -12.66
N VAL A 97 -14.93 6.68 -12.64
CA VAL A 97 -14.89 5.89 -11.42
C VAL A 97 -13.66 4.97 -11.35
N SER A 98 -13.31 4.50 -10.16
CA SER A 98 -12.32 3.44 -10.01
C SER A 98 -12.94 2.07 -10.31
N GLU A 99 -12.08 1.08 -10.57
CA GLU A 99 -12.48 -0.32 -10.71
C GLU A 99 -13.17 -0.83 -9.45
N ILE A 100 -12.69 -0.45 -8.26
CA ILE A 100 -13.26 -0.83 -6.96
C ILE A 100 -14.67 -0.25 -6.79
N GLU A 101 -14.87 1.02 -7.14
CA GLU A 101 -16.20 1.64 -7.15
C GLU A 101 -17.14 0.87 -8.06
N PHE A 102 -16.72 0.56 -9.30
CA PHE A 102 -17.55 -0.15 -10.26
C PHE A 102 -17.89 -1.56 -9.77
N ALA A 103 -16.92 -2.32 -9.28
CA ALA A 103 -17.14 -3.66 -8.77
C ALA A 103 -18.13 -3.70 -7.60
N SER A 104 -18.11 -2.69 -6.72
CA SER A 104 -18.97 -2.62 -5.55
C SER A 104 -20.48 -2.55 -5.86
N PHE A 105 -20.86 -2.19 -7.08
CA PHE A 105 -22.27 -2.23 -7.49
C PHE A 105 -22.83 -3.64 -7.70
N PHE A 106 -21.96 -4.63 -7.83
CA PHE A 106 -22.33 -5.99 -8.23
C PHE A 106 -22.03 -7.04 -7.16
N THR A 107 -21.80 -6.60 -5.94
CA THR A 107 -21.58 -7.48 -4.79
C THR A 107 -22.10 -6.84 -3.51
N ASP A 108 -22.65 -7.69 -2.62
CA ASP A 108 -23.07 -7.31 -1.25
C ASP A 108 -22.04 -7.76 -0.21
N SER A 109 -20.84 -8.17 -0.64
CA SER A 109 -19.76 -8.63 0.22
C SER A 109 -19.32 -7.58 1.20
N LYS A 110 -18.84 -7.98 2.38
CA LYS A 110 -18.25 -7.06 3.35
C LYS A 110 -16.89 -6.59 2.86
N MET A 111 -16.65 -5.28 2.97
CA MET A 111 -15.42 -4.62 2.53
C MET A 111 -14.58 -4.18 3.73
N VAL A 112 -13.42 -4.80 3.93
CA VAL A 112 -12.39 -4.36 4.90
C VAL A 112 -11.32 -3.61 4.13
N CYS A 113 -11.26 -2.30 4.30
CA CYS A 113 -10.48 -1.42 3.46
C CYS A 113 -9.34 -0.76 4.25
N ILE A 114 -8.13 -0.87 3.74
CA ILE A 114 -6.93 -0.35 4.39
C ILE A 114 -6.27 0.71 3.51
N THR A 115 -6.05 1.90 4.07
CA THR A 115 -5.26 2.98 3.46
C THR A 115 -4.27 3.57 4.45
N GLY A 116 -3.43 4.46 3.98
CA GLY A 116 -2.38 5.14 4.73
C GLY A 116 -1.22 5.52 3.80
N SER A 117 -0.23 6.22 4.27
CA SER A 117 1.02 6.42 3.52
C SER A 117 1.85 5.14 3.57
N ASN A 118 2.06 4.58 4.75
CA ASN A 118 2.88 3.40 5.00
C ASN A 118 2.09 2.29 5.71
N GLY A 119 2.59 1.05 5.64
CA GLY A 119 2.00 -0.11 6.33
C GLY A 119 0.82 -0.78 5.63
N LYS A 120 0.23 -0.18 4.60
CA LYS A 120 -0.96 -0.71 3.91
C LYS A 120 -0.87 -2.19 3.55
N THR A 121 0.14 -2.58 2.79
CA THR A 121 0.29 -3.95 2.29
C THR A 121 0.45 -4.95 3.44
N THR A 122 1.27 -4.63 4.44
CA THR A 122 1.47 -5.50 5.60
C THR A 122 0.16 -5.69 6.37
N THR A 123 -0.55 -4.60 6.67
CA THR A 123 -1.83 -4.66 7.38
C THR A 123 -2.89 -5.40 6.58
N THR A 124 -2.95 -5.17 5.27
CA THR A 124 -3.90 -5.86 4.37
C THR A 124 -3.64 -7.36 4.34
N LEU A 125 -2.39 -7.78 4.13
CA LEU A 125 -2.04 -9.19 4.09
C LEU A 125 -2.18 -9.87 5.45
N LEU A 126 -1.84 -9.17 6.55
CA LEU A 126 -2.04 -9.69 7.91
C LEU A 126 -3.55 -9.84 8.22
N THR A 127 -4.37 -8.86 7.87
CA THR A 127 -5.83 -8.95 8.03
C THR A 127 -6.39 -10.11 7.20
N TYR A 128 -5.98 -10.24 5.95
CA TYR A 128 -6.36 -11.34 5.07
C TYR A 128 -5.97 -12.70 5.68
N HIS A 129 -4.73 -12.83 6.18
CA HIS A 129 -4.24 -14.04 6.85
C HIS A 129 -5.08 -14.41 8.07
N ILE A 130 -5.43 -13.44 8.93
CA ILE A 130 -6.28 -13.66 10.11
C ILE A 130 -7.64 -14.22 9.68
N LEU A 131 -8.28 -13.62 8.68
CA LEU A 131 -9.61 -14.04 8.21
C LEU A 131 -9.57 -15.43 7.55
N GLN A 132 -8.54 -15.72 6.74
CA GLN A 132 -8.34 -17.06 6.17
C GLN A 132 -8.13 -18.12 7.26
N LYS A 133 -7.29 -17.82 8.26
CA LYS A 133 -7.02 -18.72 9.37
C LYS A 133 -8.23 -18.95 10.27
N ALA A 134 -9.15 -18.00 10.30
CA ALA A 134 -10.45 -18.15 10.93
C ALA A 134 -11.43 -19.02 10.12
N GLY A 135 -11.06 -19.44 8.91
CA GLY A 135 -11.86 -20.29 8.02
C GLY A 135 -12.93 -19.55 7.23
N LEU A 136 -12.78 -18.23 7.04
CA LEU A 136 -13.73 -17.43 6.27
C LEU A 136 -13.44 -17.49 4.77
N ASP A 137 -14.49 -17.33 3.96
CA ASP A 137 -14.38 -17.10 2.53
C ASP A 137 -14.01 -15.65 2.27
N VAL A 138 -12.71 -15.40 1.98
CA VAL A 138 -12.14 -14.06 1.88
C VAL A 138 -11.30 -13.88 0.62
N GLY A 139 -11.58 -12.80 -0.12
CA GLY A 139 -10.80 -12.35 -1.27
C GLY A 139 -9.82 -11.23 -0.90
N LEU A 140 -8.69 -11.18 -1.60
CA LEU A 140 -7.68 -10.13 -1.47
C LEU A 140 -7.68 -9.29 -2.75
N ALA A 141 -7.87 -7.97 -2.62
CA ALA A 141 -8.05 -7.09 -3.77
C ALA A 141 -7.43 -5.70 -3.59
N GLY A 142 -7.46 -4.90 -4.64
CA GLY A 142 -7.03 -3.51 -4.67
C GLY A 142 -5.60 -3.33 -5.18
N ASN A 143 -4.76 -2.59 -4.46
CA ASN A 143 -3.38 -2.33 -4.84
C ASN A 143 -2.45 -3.54 -4.59
N VAL A 144 -2.94 -4.55 -3.92
CA VAL A 144 -2.35 -5.87 -3.71
C VAL A 144 -3.43 -6.93 -3.94
N GLY A 145 -3.03 -8.12 -4.35
CA GLY A 145 -3.97 -9.19 -4.71
C GLY A 145 -4.44 -9.10 -6.16
N LYS A 146 -5.66 -9.55 -6.42
CA LYS A 146 -6.28 -9.57 -7.75
C LYS A 146 -7.26 -8.41 -7.93
N SER A 147 -7.64 -8.09 -9.17
CA SER A 147 -8.74 -7.18 -9.47
C SER A 147 -10.02 -7.58 -8.71
N LEU A 148 -10.62 -6.65 -7.97
CA LEU A 148 -11.91 -6.88 -7.30
C LEU A 148 -13.00 -7.21 -8.32
N ALA A 149 -13.03 -6.46 -9.43
CA ALA A 149 -14.02 -6.66 -10.48
C ALA A 149 -13.90 -8.07 -11.09
N LEU A 150 -12.69 -8.55 -11.32
CA LEU A 150 -12.48 -9.90 -11.85
C LEU A 150 -12.94 -10.98 -10.85
N GLN A 151 -12.65 -10.80 -9.56
CA GLN A 151 -13.11 -11.73 -8.53
C GLN A 151 -14.64 -11.73 -8.42
N VAL A 152 -15.28 -10.55 -8.39
CA VAL A 152 -16.75 -10.43 -8.38
C VAL A 152 -17.38 -11.11 -9.59
N ALA A 153 -16.73 -11.10 -10.75
CA ALA A 153 -17.21 -11.75 -11.95
C ALA A 153 -17.04 -13.28 -11.96
N ARG A 154 -15.91 -13.78 -11.45
CA ARG A 154 -15.46 -15.17 -11.69
C ARG A 154 -15.30 -16.02 -10.43
N ASP A 155 -14.99 -15.40 -9.29
CA ASP A 155 -14.66 -16.09 -8.05
C ASP A 155 -15.08 -15.19 -6.86
N PRO A 156 -16.40 -14.96 -6.68
CA PRO A 156 -16.89 -14.05 -5.64
C PRO A 156 -16.70 -14.62 -4.23
N HIS A 157 -16.34 -13.73 -3.28
CA HIS A 157 -16.14 -14.07 -1.88
C HIS A 157 -17.13 -13.30 -0.97
N GLU A 158 -17.37 -13.83 0.24
CA GLU A 158 -18.25 -13.18 1.23
C GLU A 158 -17.63 -11.90 1.83
N ILE A 159 -16.29 -11.85 1.92
CA ILE A 159 -15.53 -10.74 2.48
C ILE A 159 -14.38 -10.42 1.54
N TYR A 160 -14.09 -9.14 1.35
CA TYR A 160 -12.88 -8.69 0.68
C TYR A 160 -12.03 -7.84 1.60
N VAL A 161 -10.73 -8.14 1.65
CA VAL A 161 -9.71 -7.26 2.25
C VAL A 161 -9.05 -6.50 1.11
N ILE A 162 -9.14 -5.16 1.16
CA ILE A 162 -8.82 -4.29 0.03
C ILE A 162 -7.77 -3.26 0.43
N GLU A 163 -6.61 -3.29 -0.22
CA GLU A 163 -5.64 -2.20 -0.12
C GLU A 163 -6.05 -1.05 -1.03
N LEU A 164 -6.26 0.14 -0.46
CA LEU A 164 -6.67 1.33 -1.20
C LEU A 164 -5.58 2.41 -1.23
N SER A 165 -5.18 2.82 -2.43
CA SER A 165 -4.41 4.03 -2.65
C SER A 165 -5.31 5.28 -2.61
N SER A 166 -4.72 6.47 -2.34
CA SER A 166 -5.44 7.73 -2.46
C SER A 166 -6.02 7.96 -3.86
N PHE A 167 -5.33 7.52 -4.90
CA PHE A 167 -5.77 7.66 -6.29
C PHE A 167 -7.01 6.82 -6.64
N GLN A 168 -7.18 5.65 -6.00
CA GLN A 168 -8.41 4.87 -6.13
C GLN A 168 -9.56 5.55 -5.40
N LEU A 169 -9.31 6.04 -4.17
CA LEU A 169 -10.29 6.74 -3.35
C LEU A 169 -10.81 8.02 -4.02
N ASP A 170 -10.00 8.74 -4.78
CA ASP A 170 -10.41 9.95 -5.52
C ASP A 170 -11.55 9.70 -6.51
N ASN A 171 -11.67 8.48 -7.03
CA ASN A 171 -12.69 8.08 -7.99
C ASN A 171 -13.71 7.09 -7.40
N MET A 172 -13.98 7.20 -6.09
CA MET A 172 -15.05 6.49 -5.38
C MET A 172 -16.11 7.46 -4.89
N TYR A 173 -17.40 7.12 -5.05
CA TYR A 173 -18.52 8.01 -4.72
C TYR A 173 -19.61 7.32 -3.92
N ARG A 174 -19.98 6.08 -4.27
CA ARG A 174 -21.02 5.27 -3.62
C ARG A 174 -20.46 4.09 -2.85
N PHE A 175 -19.20 3.74 -3.09
CA PHE A 175 -18.50 2.70 -2.36
C PHE A 175 -18.60 2.92 -0.85
N LYS A 176 -18.81 1.83 -0.11
CA LYS A 176 -18.86 1.81 1.34
C LYS A 176 -17.89 0.76 1.89
N ALA A 177 -17.00 1.16 2.79
CA ALA A 177 -16.18 0.25 3.58
C ALA A 177 -16.93 -0.14 4.86
N ASN A 178 -17.13 -1.43 5.12
CA ASN A 178 -17.70 -1.89 6.40
C ASN A 178 -16.70 -1.72 7.55
N VAL A 179 -15.41 -1.95 7.25
CA VAL A 179 -14.30 -1.62 8.14
C VAL A 179 -13.31 -0.76 7.36
N ALA A 180 -13.13 0.48 7.75
CA ALA A 180 -12.17 1.40 7.17
C ALA A 180 -10.97 1.58 8.10
N VAL A 181 -9.76 1.46 7.57
CA VAL A 181 -8.51 1.64 8.31
C VAL A 181 -7.68 2.76 7.69
N ILE A 182 -7.30 3.76 8.49
CA ILE A 182 -6.28 4.76 8.13
C ILE A 182 -5.09 4.59 9.07
N LEU A 183 -3.96 4.09 8.52
CA LEU A 183 -2.78 3.76 9.31
C LEU A 183 -1.97 4.98 9.72
N ASN A 184 -1.67 5.86 8.76
CA ASN A 184 -0.88 7.09 8.94
C ASN A 184 -0.99 7.98 7.71
N ILE A 185 -0.67 9.27 7.87
CA ILE A 185 -0.62 10.24 6.78
C ILE A 185 0.69 11.02 6.85
N THR A 186 1.66 10.63 6.03
CA THR A 186 2.97 11.27 5.90
C THR A 186 3.21 11.69 4.45
N PRO A 187 4.12 12.65 4.17
CA PRO A 187 4.33 13.15 2.81
C PRO A 187 4.64 12.03 1.81
N ASP A 188 3.80 11.91 0.80
CA ASP A 188 3.99 11.01 -0.35
C ASP A 188 3.09 11.48 -1.49
N HIS A 189 3.54 11.35 -2.74
CA HIS A 189 2.76 11.69 -3.94
C HIS A 189 2.14 13.10 -3.95
N LEU A 190 2.76 14.09 -3.29
CA LEU A 190 2.22 15.46 -3.17
C LEU A 190 2.11 16.18 -4.51
N ASP A 191 2.90 15.80 -5.51
CA ASP A 191 2.80 16.25 -6.90
C ASP A 191 1.40 16.04 -7.50
N ARG A 192 0.64 15.06 -7.00
CA ARG A 192 -0.74 14.77 -7.42
C ARG A 192 -1.79 15.53 -6.61
N TYR A 193 -1.40 16.23 -5.54
CA TYR A 193 -2.29 16.90 -4.58
C TYR A 193 -1.93 18.37 -4.38
N ASP A 194 -1.48 19.05 -5.44
CA ASP A 194 -1.10 20.48 -5.44
C ASP A 194 -0.02 20.81 -4.39
N HIS A 195 0.84 19.85 -4.05
CA HIS A 195 1.83 19.93 -2.99
C HIS A 195 1.24 20.29 -1.60
N LYS A 196 -0.03 19.91 -1.34
CA LYS A 196 -0.75 20.18 -0.09
C LYS A 196 -1.09 18.89 0.64
N MET A 197 -0.60 18.76 1.87
CA MET A 197 -0.89 17.62 2.75
C MET A 197 -2.38 17.48 3.06
N GLU A 198 -3.10 18.61 3.16
CA GLU A 198 -4.54 18.62 3.41
C GLU A 198 -5.33 17.93 2.28
N ASN A 199 -4.94 18.15 1.01
CA ASN A 199 -5.57 17.50 -0.14
C ASN A 199 -5.31 15.98 -0.13
N TYR A 200 -4.09 15.58 0.17
CA TYR A 200 -3.71 14.17 0.29
C TYR A 200 -4.43 13.48 1.45
N ALA A 201 -4.54 14.13 2.61
CA ALA A 201 -5.30 13.64 3.74
C ALA A 201 -6.80 13.50 3.39
N ALA A 202 -7.40 14.53 2.79
CA ALA A 202 -8.78 14.51 2.36
C ALA A 202 -9.07 13.36 1.38
N ALA A 203 -8.16 13.06 0.44
CA ALA A 203 -8.28 11.92 -0.46
C ALA A 203 -8.35 10.59 0.29
N LYS A 204 -7.51 10.39 1.33
CA LYS A 204 -7.54 9.16 2.15
C LYS A 204 -8.81 9.07 3.01
N PHE A 205 -9.27 10.18 3.56
CA PHE A 205 -10.50 10.23 4.37
C PHE A 205 -11.77 9.92 3.57
N ARG A 206 -11.71 9.91 2.24
CA ARG A 206 -12.80 9.41 1.39
C ARG A 206 -13.13 7.93 1.64
N ILE A 207 -12.25 7.17 2.29
CA ILE A 207 -12.54 5.79 2.72
C ILE A 207 -13.72 5.70 3.68
N LEU A 208 -14.04 6.79 4.39
CA LEU A 208 -15.15 6.87 5.34
C LEU A 208 -16.49 7.26 4.69
N GLN A 209 -16.48 7.64 3.41
CA GLN A 209 -17.69 8.04 2.73
C GLN A 209 -18.73 6.91 2.75
N ASN A 210 -19.98 7.28 2.92
CA ASN A 210 -21.13 6.35 2.98
C ASN A 210 -21.12 5.36 4.17
N GLN A 211 -20.17 5.43 5.11
CA GLN A 211 -20.23 4.66 6.35
C GLN A 211 -21.44 5.12 7.21
N THR A 212 -21.93 4.18 7.99
CA THR A 212 -23.03 4.37 8.94
C THR A 212 -22.60 3.93 10.33
N LYS A 213 -23.43 4.07 11.33
CA LYS A 213 -23.19 3.59 12.71
C LYS A 213 -22.97 2.08 12.84
N GLU A 214 -23.23 1.32 11.80
CA GLU A 214 -23.02 -0.14 11.75
C GLU A 214 -21.62 -0.50 11.23
N ASP A 215 -20.87 0.48 10.72
CA ASP A 215 -19.55 0.32 10.14
C ASP A 215 -18.47 0.78 11.15
N PHE A 216 -17.21 0.40 10.90
CA PHE A 216 -16.11 0.68 11.81
C PHE A 216 -15.04 1.54 11.15
N PHE A 217 -14.49 2.49 11.93
CA PHE A 217 -13.35 3.30 11.54
C PHE A 217 -12.18 3.07 12.50
N ILE A 218 -11.10 2.48 12.01
CA ILE A 218 -9.87 2.17 12.74
C ILE A 218 -8.79 3.17 12.32
N TYR A 219 -8.13 3.81 13.28
CA TYR A 219 -7.11 4.80 12.96
C TYR A 219 -6.04 4.92 14.04
N TRP A 220 -4.83 5.32 13.60
CA TRP A 220 -3.74 5.61 14.51
C TRP A 220 -3.97 6.96 15.19
N GLN A 221 -4.18 6.92 16.52
CA GLN A 221 -4.56 8.08 17.30
C GLN A 221 -3.45 9.14 17.46
N ASP A 222 -2.17 8.75 17.31
CA ASP A 222 -1.04 9.67 17.50
C ASP A 222 -0.68 10.45 16.23
N ASP A 223 -1.29 10.15 15.07
CA ASP A 223 -1.05 10.88 13.83
C ASP A 223 -1.73 12.26 13.87
N PRO A 224 -0.96 13.36 13.81
CA PRO A 224 -1.51 14.71 13.96
C PRO A 224 -2.44 15.12 12.82
N LEU A 225 -2.23 14.60 11.61
CA LEU A 225 -3.09 14.91 10.47
C LEU A 225 -4.40 14.14 10.53
N ILE A 226 -4.37 12.89 11.02
CA ILE A 226 -5.60 12.12 11.26
C ILE A 226 -6.42 12.81 12.35
N ARG A 227 -5.82 13.18 13.49
CA ARG A 227 -6.52 13.92 14.58
C ARG A 227 -7.18 15.18 14.04
N ARG A 228 -6.42 16.02 13.33
CA ARG A 228 -6.93 17.27 12.76
C ARG A 228 -8.10 17.07 11.79
N GLN A 229 -8.07 16.01 10.98
CA GLN A 229 -9.16 15.70 10.05
C GLN A 229 -10.43 15.25 10.81
N ILE A 230 -10.27 14.40 11.82
CA ILE A 230 -11.39 13.91 12.66
C ILE A 230 -12.09 15.07 13.38
N GLU A 231 -11.34 16.03 13.93
CA GLU A 231 -11.89 17.21 14.61
C GLU A 231 -12.78 18.08 13.69
N ASN A 232 -12.53 18.04 12.39
CA ASN A 232 -13.20 18.88 11.40
C ASN A 232 -14.31 18.17 10.60
N MET A 233 -14.65 16.91 10.94
CA MET A 233 -15.66 16.15 10.21
C MET A 233 -16.57 15.36 11.15
N GLN A 234 -17.80 15.14 10.73
CA GLN A 234 -18.71 14.24 11.42
C GLN A 234 -18.45 12.81 10.93
N ILE A 235 -18.13 11.91 11.87
CA ILE A 235 -17.91 10.50 11.61
C ILE A 235 -19.12 9.73 12.11
N GLU A 236 -19.80 9.02 11.21
CA GLU A 236 -20.97 8.21 11.53
C GLU A 236 -20.59 6.81 12.05
N ALA A 237 -19.45 6.28 11.62
CA ALA A 237 -18.98 4.96 11.98
C ALA A 237 -18.55 4.86 13.45
N TYR A 238 -18.58 3.64 13.99
CA TYR A 238 -17.99 3.37 15.30
C TYR A 238 -16.45 3.47 15.23
N THR A 239 -15.88 4.37 16.02
CA THR A 239 -14.44 4.66 15.98
C THR A 239 -13.63 3.72 16.88
N LEU A 240 -12.51 3.23 16.37
CA LEU A 240 -11.59 2.32 17.05
C LEU A 240 -10.14 2.85 16.94
N PRO A 241 -9.79 3.85 17.77
CA PRO A 241 -8.43 4.40 17.79
C PRO A 241 -7.41 3.41 18.38
N PHE A 242 -6.20 3.42 17.82
CA PHE A 242 -5.07 2.65 18.37
C PHE A 242 -3.81 3.49 18.49
N GLY A 243 -2.94 3.14 19.44
CA GLY A 243 -1.67 3.82 19.68
C GLY A 243 -0.78 3.07 20.66
N LEU A 244 0.37 3.64 21.04
CA LEU A 244 1.21 3.05 22.09
C LEU A 244 0.61 3.30 23.46
N ASP A 245 0.26 4.54 23.73
CA ASP A 245 -0.27 4.96 25.01
C ASP A 245 -1.80 4.79 25.05
N LYS A 246 -2.29 4.48 26.24
CA LYS A 246 -3.72 4.45 26.48
C LYS A 246 -4.26 5.87 26.59
N GLU A 247 -5.13 6.25 25.67
CA GLU A 247 -5.95 7.46 25.76
C GLU A 247 -7.43 7.11 26.05
N GLU A 248 -8.24 8.13 26.32
CA GLU A 248 -9.68 7.92 26.44
C GLU A 248 -10.27 7.44 25.11
N GLY A 249 -10.95 6.32 25.13
CA GLY A 249 -11.53 5.70 23.93
C GLY A 249 -10.57 4.81 23.14
N SER A 250 -9.29 4.65 23.53
CA SER A 250 -8.37 3.74 22.83
C SER A 250 -8.92 2.33 22.76
N ALA A 251 -9.00 1.79 21.53
CA ALA A 251 -9.45 0.44 21.25
C ALA A 251 -8.31 -0.58 21.25
N ALA A 252 -7.09 -0.14 20.95
CA ALA A 252 -5.88 -0.95 21.15
C ALA A 252 -4.69 -0.09 21.61
N PHE A 253 -3.91 -0.60 22.56
CA PHE A 253 -2.73 0.08 23.12
C PHE A 253 -1.73 -0.91 23.72
N LEU A 254 -0.49 -0.45 23.96
CA LEU A 254 0.56 -1.23 24.62
C LEU A 254 0.58 -0.89 26.13
N ASP A 255 0.47 -1.91 26.97
CA ASP A 255 0.56 -1.77 28.43
C ASP A 255 1.56 -2.80 28.98
N ASN A 256 2.72 -2.34 29.51
CA ASN A 256 3.74 -3.19 30.10
C ASN A 256 4.15 -4.40 29.24
N GLY A 257 4.34 -4.19 27.93
CA GLY A 257 4.72 -5.25 26.99
C GLY A 257 3.56 -6.14 26.51
N ILE A 258 2.33 -5.82 26.87
CA ILE A 258 1.11 -6.54 26.45
C ILE A 258 0.29 -5.60 25.57
N VAL A 259 -0.08 -6.04 24.39
CA VAL A 259 -1.03 -5.35 23.52
C VAL A 259 -2.44 -5.70 23.97
N ARG A 260 -3.19 -4.68 24.38
CA ARG A 260 -4.58 -4.81 24.85
C ARG A 260 -5.55 -4.31 23.78
N PHE A 261 -6.59 -5.08 23.57
CA PHE A 261 -7.73 -4.74 22.71
C PHE A 261 -8.97 -4.60 23.58
N THR A 262 -9.65 -3.45 23.49
CA THR A 262 -10.69 -3.04 24.43
C THR A 262 -11.99 -2.63 23.74
N ILE A 263 -12.39 -3.36 22.70
CA ILE A 263 -13.72 -3.15 22.09
C ILE A 263 -14.79 -3.65 23.07
N PRO A 264 -15.86 -2.87 23.36
CA PRO A 264 -16.92 -3.28 24.26
C PRO A 264 -17.51 -4.67 23.89
N GLY A 265 -17.53 -5.58 24.86
CA GLY A 265 -17.97 -6.97 24.65
C GLY A 265 -16.89 -7.89 24.09
N ASP A 266 -15.76 -7.36 23.65
CA ASP A 266 -14.73 -8.13 22.94
C ASP A 266 -13.30 -7.76 23.40
N VAL A 267 -13.06 -7.82 24.72
CA VAL A 267 -11.74 -7.54 25.32
C VAL A 267 -10.82 -8.74 25.22
N TRP A 268 -9.59 -8.53 24.77
CA TRP A 268 -8.53 -9.54 24.73
C TRP A 268 -7.13 -8.91 24.69
N GLU A 269 -6.09 -9.73 24.83
CA GLU A 269 -4.72 -9.27 24.88
C GLU A 269 -3.75 -10.30 24.29
N ILE A 270 -2.56 -9.83 23.88
CA ILE A 270 -1.45 -10.65 23.41
C ILE A 270 -0.11 -10.02 23.86
N PRO A 271 0.85 -10.79 24.39
CA PRO A 271 2.20 -10.30 24.63
C PRO A 271 2.86 -9.83 23.32
N ARG A 272 3.54 -8.68 23.35
CA ARG A 272 4.19 -8.10 22.16
C ARG A 272 5.23 -9.07 21.55
N ASP A 273 5.98 -9.79 22.38
CA ASP A 273 7.00 -10.74 21.96
C ASP A 273 6.44 -11.99 21.28
N LYS A 274 5.13 -12.22 21.37
CA LYS A 274 4.41 -13.27 20.63
C LYS A 274 3.96 -12.84 19.24
N ILE A 275 3.91 -11.55 18.96
CA ILE A 275 3.58 -11.05 17.62
C ILE A 275 4.79 -11.26 16.71
N SER A 276 4.59 -12.03 15.63
CA SER A 276 5.67 -12.43 14.71
C SER A 276 6.38 -11.26 14.03
N LEU A 277 5.65 -10.19 13.73
CA LEU A 277 6.18 -8.99 13.11
C LEU A 277 6.91 -8.11 14.13
N SER A 278 8.20 -7.86 13.91
CA SER A 278 9.04 -7.00 14.75
C SER A 278 9.00 -5.54 14.33
N GLY A 279 9.45 -4.65 15.23
CA GLY A 279 9.50 -3.20 15.01
C GLY A 279 8.20 -2.47 15.36
N LEU A 280 8.35 -1.16 15.65
CA LEU A 280 7.24 -0.33 16.13
C LEU A 280 6.13 -0.17 15.09
N HIS A 281 6.49 0.12 13.84
CA HIS A 281 5.52 0.25 12.74
C HIS A 281 4.70 -1.03 12.52
N ASN A 282 5.31 -2.19 12.70
CA ASN A 282 4.62 -3.47 12.57
C ASN A 282 3.71 -3.76 13.78
N LEU A 283 4.02 -3.21 14.95
CA LEU A 283 3.12 -3.24 16.09
C LEU A 283 1.82 -2.48 15.77
N TYR A 284 1.92 -1.28 15.18
CA TYR A 284 0.76 -0.53 14.71
C TYR A 284 -0.04 -1.29 13.63
N ASN A 285 0.65 -1.90 12.66
CA ASN A 285 0.02 -2.73 11.64
C ASN A 285 -0.74 -3.92 12.27
N SER A 286 -0.14 -4.56 13.29
CA SER A 286 -0.75 -5.69 14.03
C SER A 286 -1.94 -5.26 14.87
N MET A 287 -1.90 -4.09 15.51
CA MET A 287 -3.03 -3.51 16.22
C MET A 287 -4.21 -3.24 15.25
N ALA A 288 -3.94 -2.61 14.11
CA ALA A 288 -4.95 -2.31 13.11
C ALA A 288 -5.60 -3.58 12.52
N ALA A 289 -4.79 -4.60 12.20
CA ALA A 289 -5.29 -5.89 11.70
C ALA A 289 -6.09 -6.64 12.78
N GLY A 290 -5.62 -6.66 14.03
CA GLY A 290 -6.32 -7.25 15.16
C GLY A 290 -7.67 -6.58 15.44
N LEU A 291 -7.73 -5.24 15.39
CA LEU A 291 -8.98 -4.48 15.51
C LEU A 291 -9.94 -4.77 14.35
N SER A 292 -9.42 -4.86 13.11
CA SER A 292 -10.24 -5.19 11.93
C SER A 292 -10.90 -6.56 12.07
N ALA A 293 -10.15 -7.55 12.55
CA ALA A 293 -10.69 -8.89 12.81
C ALA A 293 -11.67 -8.91 13.98
N THR A 294 -11.39 -8.15 15.05
CA THR A 294 -12.30 -8.05 16.22
C THR A 294 -13.61 -7.37 15.83
N ALA A 295 -13.57 -6.33 14.98
CA ALA A 295 -14.76 -5.66 14.44
C ALA A 295 -15.66 -6.62 13.60
N LEU A 296 -15.07 -7.67 13.03
CA LEU A 296 -15.77 -8.74 12.33
C LEU A 296 -16.16 -9.92 13.23
N HIS A 297 -16.00 -9.78 14.55
CA HIS A 297 -16.31 -10.79 15.56
C HIS A 297 -15.53 -12.11 15.38
N ILE A 298 -14.29 -12.04 14.90
CA ILE A 298 -13.42 -13.22 14.79
C ILE A 298 -13.00 -13.68 16.19
N ARG A 299 -12.97 -14.99 16.38
CA ARG A 299 -12.55 -15.61 17.65
C ARG A 299 -11.13 -15.19 18.03
N LYS A 300 -10.95 -14.76 19.27
CA LYS A 300 -9.70 -14.21 19.83
C LYS A 300 -8.52 -15.18 19.73
N ASP A 301 -8.78 -16.48 19.89
CA ASP A 301 -7.76 -17.52 19.71
C ASP A 301 -7.24 -17.55 18.27
N LYS A 302 -8.11 -17.41 17.26
CA LYS A 302 -7.71 -17.35 15.86
C LYS A 302 -6.95 -16.10 15.49
N ILE A 303 -7.32 -14.95 16.07
CA ILE A 303 -6.57 -13.70 15.89
C ILE A 303 -5.16 -13.84 16.47
N ARG A 304 -5.02 -14.38 17.71
CA ARG A 304 -3.71 -14.60 18.33
C ARG A 304 -2.83 -15.53 17.51
N GLU A 305 -3.35 -16.74 17.17
CA GLU A 305 -2.62 -17.70 16.34
C GLU A 305 -2.10 -17.09 15.04
N ALA A 306 -2.91 -16.24 14.38
CA ALA A 306 -2.53 -15.61 13.13
C ALA A 306 -1.50 -14.48 13.32
N LEU A 307 -1.57 -13.72 14.42
CA LEU A 307 -0.56 -12.71 14.76
C LEU A 307 0.78 -13.34 15.15
N GLU A 308 0.77 -14.55 15.69
CA GLU A 308 1.97 -15.29 16.12
C GLU A 308 2.72 -15.95 14.95
N ASP A 309 2.02 -16.37 13.89
CA ASP A 309 2.60 -17.14 12.80
C ASP A 309 2.59 -16.46 11.43
N PHE A 310 2.20 -15.18 11.36
CA PHE A 310 2.26 -14.45 10.10
C PHE A 310 3.71 -14.27 9.63
N GLU A 311 3.99 -14.71 8.41
CA GLU A 311 5.30 -14.51 7.80
C GLU A 311 5.43 -13.08 7.24
N ALA A 312 6.63 -12.50 7.43
CA ALA A 312 6.92 -11.14 6.96
C ALA A 312 6.67 -11.01 5.44
N VAL A 313 6.17 -9.86 5.04
CA VAL A 313 5.94 -9.55 3.62
C VAL A 313 7.29 -9.43 2.91
N GLU A 314 7.45 -10.13 1.79
CA GLU A 314 8.65 -10.06 0.96
C GLU A 314 9.03 -8.60 0.64
N HIS A 315 10.32 -8.30 0.69
CA HIS A 315 10.89 -6.95 0.50
C HIS A 315 10.49 -5.89 1.56
N ARG A 316 9.98 -6.31 2.73
CA ARG A 316 9.71 -5.41 3.89
C ARG A 316 10.41 -5.90 5.14
N LEU A 317 11.55 -5.27 5.48
CA LEU A 317 12.43 -5.69 6.57
C LEU A 317 12.68 -7.21 6.59
N GLU A 318 12.68 -7.80 5.41
CA GLU A 318 12.82 -9.23 5.19
C GLU A 318 14.24 -9.65 5.56
N TYR A 319 14.38 -10.52 6.57
CA TYR A 319 15.66 -11.15 6.85
C TYR A 319 16.06 -12.08 5.69
N VAL A 320 17.24 -11.87 5.11
CA VAL A 320 17.74 -12.69 4.00
C VAL A 320 18.72 -13.74 4.46
N ALA A 321 19.75 -13.30 5.18
CA ALA A 321 20.81 -14.19 5.67
C ALA A 321 21.70 -13.47 6.70
N THR A 322 22.51 -14.28 7.44
CA THR A 322 23.70 -13.80 8.14
C THR A 322 24.91 -14.47 7.50
N ILE A 323 25.90 -13.67 7.07
CA ILE A 323 27.10 -14.12 6.38
C ILE A 323 28.29 -13.43 7.06
N ASP A 324 29.27 -14.21 7.50
CA ASP A 324 30.46 -13.73 8.23
C ASP A 324 30.11 -12.80 9.41
N GLY A 325 29.01 -13.13 10.12
CA GLY A 325 28.52 -12.37 11.26
C GLY A 325 27.77 -11.07 10.87
N VAL A 326 27.62 -10.75 9.60
CA VAL A 326 26.85 -9.60 9.09
C VAL A 326 25.44 -10.05 8.70
N LYS A 327 24.43 -9.37 9.23
CA LYS A 327 23.02 -9.61 8.92
C LYS A 327 22.62 -8.83 7.66
N TYR A 328 21.92 -9.46 6.72
CA TYR A 328 21.39 -8.83 5.50
C TYR A 328 19.87 -8.74 5.57
N VAL A 329 19.34 -7.53 5.42
CA VAL A 329 17.90 -7.21 5.50
C VAL A 329 17.43 -6.50 4.24
N ASN A 330 16.39 -7.04 3.61
CA ASN A 330 15.78 -6.52 2.40
C ASN A 330 14.52 -5.72 2.74
N ASP A 331 14.60 -4.41 2.58
CA ASP A 331 13.49 -3.47 2.70
C ASP A 331 13.32 -2.66 1.40
N SER A 332 13.47 -3.33 0.26
CA SER A 332 13.41 -2.70 -1.07
C SER A 332 12.11 -1.94 -1.32
N LYS A 333 11.03 -2.26 -0.62
CA LYS A 333 9.73 -1.58 -0.69
C LYS A 333 9.73 -0.20 -0.02
N ALA A 334 10.76 0.18 0.73
CA ALA A 334 10.93 1.52 1.30
C ALA A 334 11.27 2.53 0.20
N THR A 335 10.27 3.03 -0.48
CA THR A 335 10.38 3.96 -1.63
C THR A 335 10.16 5.43 -1.26
N ASN A 336 10.14 5.75 0.03
CA ASN A 336 10.09 7.10 0.59
C ASN A 336 10.89 7.19 1.90
N VAL A 337 11.19 8.40 2.34
CA VAL A 337 12.04 8.68 3.50
C VAL A 337 11.44 8.14 4.79
N ASN A 338 10.14 8.30 4.99
CA ASN A 338 9.44 7.84 6.19
C ASN A 338 9.52 6.30 6.35
N SER A 339 9.42 5.54 5.26
CA SER A 339 9.59 4.08 5.32
C SER A 339 10.99 3.71 5.82
N THR A 340 12.04 4.38 5.33
CA THR A 340 13.42 4.16 5.76
C THR A 340 13.65 4.63 7.20
N TRP A 341 12.95 5.69 7.64
CA TRP A 341 12.98 6.10 9.04
C TRP A 341 12.57 4.95 9.98
N TYR A 342 11.43 4.30 9.70
CA TYR A 342 10.96 3.15 10.48
C TYR A 342 11.89 1.94 10.37
N ALA A 343 12.48 1.72 9.20
CA ALA A 343 13.45 0.65 9.02
C ALA A 343 14.68 0.87 9.91
N LEU A 344 15.24 2.06 9.91
CA LEU A 344 16.35 2.44 10.78
C LEU A 344 15.98 2.40 12.26
N GLU A 345 14.80 2.88 12.62
CA GLU A 345 14.33 2.85 14.01
C GLU A 345 14.32 1.42 14.56
N SER A 346 13.90 0.44 13.77
CA SER A 346 13.80 -0.96 14.16
C SER A 346 15.14 -1.73 14.19
N MET A 347 16.25 -1.11 13.80
CA MET A 347 17.58 -1.76 13.85
C MET A 347 18.21 -1.64 15.25
N ASP A 348 18.65 -2.78 15.77
CA ASP A 348 19.32 -2.88 17.08
C ASP A 348 20.85 -2.95 16.96
N THR A 349 21.39 -3.05 15.74
CA THR A 349 22.82 -3.15 15.43
C THR A 349 23.28 -1.98 14.58
N PRO A 350 24.58 -1.68 14.49
CA PRO A 350 25.09 -0.72 13.54
C PRO A 350 24.72 -1.11 12.10
N VAL A 351 24.43 -0.11 11.26
CA VAL A 351 23.87 -0.31 9.92
C VAL A 351 24.85 0.15 8.84
N VAL A 352 25.03 -0.67 7.80
CA VAL A 352 25.48 -0.23 6.49
C VAL A 352 24.22 -0.07 5.61
N LEU A 353 23.85 1.17 5.29
CA LEU A 353 22.58 1.53 4.69
C LEU A 353 22.73 1.72 3.18
N ILE A 354 21.95 0.99 2.39
CA ILE A 354 21.85 1.21 0.93
C ILE A 354 20.69 2.19 0.68
N LEU A 355 21.03 3.38 0.17
CA LEU A 355 20.11 4.45 -0.23
C LEU A 355 20.21 4.71 -1.73
N GLY A 356 19.13 5.17 -2.35
CA GLY A 356 19.17 5.67 -3.72
C GLY A 356 18.12 5.08 -4.64
N GLY A 357 18.11 5.59 -5.85
CA GLY A 357 17.11 5.37 -6.87
C GLY A 357 16.52 6.70 -7.37
N LYS A 358 15.36 6.66 -8.01
CA LYS A 358 14.70 7.86 -8.54
C LYS A 358 14.13 8.71 -7.39
N ASP A 359 14.79 9.82 -7.07
CA ASP A 359 14.34 10.81 -6.09
C ASP A 359 13.07 11.53 -6.57
N LYS A 360 12.09 11.71 -5.68
CA LYS A 360 10.82 12.39 -5.95
C LYS A 360 10.68 13.73 -5.18
N GLY A 361 11.81 14.34 -4.81
CA GLY A 361 11.81 15.53 -3.98
C GLY A 361 11.94 15.22 -2.48
N ASN A 362 12.61 14.13 -2.13
CA ASN A 362 12.80 13.69 -0.75
C ASN A 362 13.48 14.74 0.13
N ASP A 363 13.04 14.88 1.36
CA ASP A 363 13.72 15.60 2.42
C ASP A 363 14.43 14.60 3.34
N TYR A 364 15.75 14.48 3.19
CA TYR A 364 16.53 13.52 3.97
C TYR A 364 16.83 13.98 5.41
N SER A 365 16.46 15.22 5.78
CA SER A 365 16.61 15.70 7.16
C SER A 365 15.76 14.88 8.15
N GLU A 366 14.67 14.29 7.68
CA GLU A 366 13.80 13.44 8.50
C GLU A 366 14.50 12.20 9.06
N ILE A 367 15.53 11.66 8.37
CA ILE A 367 16.28 10.48 8.82
C ILE A 367 17.68 10.83 9.39
N GLU A 368 18.10 12.09 9.37
CA GLU A 368 19.46 12.50 9.75
C GLU A 368 19.85 12.04 11.15
N GLU A 369 18.97 12.21 12.13
CA GLU A 369 19.24 11.83 13.52
C GLU A 369 19.51 10.32 13.65
N LEU A 370 18.68 9.48 13.04
CA LEU A 370 18.86 8.03 13.06
C LEU A 370 20.10 7.60 12.27
N VAL A 371 20.40 8.27 11.17
CA VAL A 371 21.62 8.02 10.40
C VAL A 371 22.85 8.30 11.27
N ARG A 372 22.94 9.45 11.90
CA ARG A 372 24.07 9.78 12.82
C ARG A 372 24.21 8.80 13.97
N LYS A 373 23.10 8.28 14.49
CA LYS A 373 23.06 7.39 15.66
C LYS A 373 23.37 5.94 15.32
N LYS A 374 22.89 5.43 14.19
CA LYS A 374 22.86 3.99 13.89
C LYS A 374 23.65 3.59 12.64
N VAL A 375 23.89 4.53 11.70
CA VAL A 375 24.49 4.19 10.41
C VAL A 375 26.01 4.37 10.45
N ARG A 376 26.73 3.27 10.23
CA ARG A 376 28.18 3.26 10.11
C ARG A 376 28.64 3.79 8.75
N ALA A 377 27.94 3.37 7.70
CA ALA A 377 28.27 3.74 6.33
C ALA A 377 27.01 3.82 5.48
N ILE A 378 27.03 4.69 4.47
CA ILE A 378 26.00 4.74 3.42
C ILE A 378 26.60 4.24 2.11
N VAL A 379 25.83 3.44 1.38
CA VAL A 379 26.11 3.03 0.01
C VAL A 379 25.00 3.63 -0.86
N CYS A 380 25.35 4.66 -1.63
CA CYS A 380 24.44 5.29 -2.58
C CYS A 380 24.34 4.42 -3.83
N MET A 381 23.13 4.07 -4.25
CA MET A 381 22.86 3.19 -5.40
C MET A 381 21.81 3.81 -6.31
N GLY A 382 22.21 4.39 -7.41
CA GLY A 382 21.34 5.05 -8.38
C GLY A 382 22.08 5.57 -9.61
N VAL A 383 21.33 6.01 -10.61
CA VAL A 383 21.92 6.66 -11.80
C VAL A 383 22.53 8.03 -11.43
N ASP A 384 21.89 8.76 -10.53
CA ASP A 384 22.36 10.04 -9.98
C ASP A 384 22.22 10.03 -8.45
N ASN A 385 23.35 10.04 -7.76
CA ASN A 385 23.45 10.03 -6.31
C ASN A 385 23.88 11.38 -5.71
N SER A 386 24.03 12.45 -6.52
CA SER A 386 24.60 13.73 -6.10
C SER A 386 23.90 14.31 -4.88
N LYS A 387 22.56 14.30 -4.84
CA LYS A 387 21.79 14.81 -3.70
C LYS A 387 22.04 14.05 -2.40
N LEU A 388 22.21 12.71 -2.47
CA LEU A 388 22.54 11.89 -1.31
C LEU A 388 23.97 12.16 -0.82
N LEU A 389 24.91 12.21 -1.75
CA LEU A 389 26.31 12.49 -1.44
C LEU A 389 26.45 13.89 -0.80
N ASP A 390 25.85 14.92 -1.38
CA ASP A 390 25.86 16.28 -0.84
C ASP A 390 25.25 16.35 0.55
N PHE A 391 24.14 15.64 0.79
CA PHE A 391 23.46 15.69 2.09
C PHE A 391 24.18 14.90 3.18
N PHE A 392 24.69 13.68 2.87
CA PHE A 392 25.20 12.78 3.89
C PHE A 392 26.72 12.78 4.07
N ASN A 393 27.50 13.50 3.25
CA ASN A 393 28.95 13.47 3.24
C ASN A 393 29.61 13.79 4.61
N ASP A 394 28.98 14.64 5.43
CA ASP A 394 29.45 15.04 6.76
C ASP A 394 28.72 14.34 7.92
N LYS A 395 27.87 13.35 7.64
CA LYS A 395 26.94 12.74 8.61
C LYS A 395 27.26 11.29 8.94
N VAL A 396 28.08 10.65 8.14
CA VAL A 396 28.50 9.25 8.32
C VAL A 396 30.01 9.11 8.18
N SER A 397 30.59 8.05 8.75
CA SER A 397 32.04 7.80 8.70
C SER A 397 32.54 7.43 7.31
N SER A 398 31.69 6.84 6.47
CA SER A 398 32.01 6.39 5.13
C SER A 398 30.78 6.46 4.23
N ILE A 399 31.00 6.93 3.01
CA ILE A 399 29.97 6.94 1.95
C ILE A 399 30.58 6.39 0.67
N ALA A 400 29.86 5.52 -0.02
CA ALA A 400 30.25 4.96 -1.32
C ALA A 400 29.23 5.35 -2.39
N ASP A 401 29.72 5.72 -3.56
CA ASP A 401 28.93 6.04 -4.75
C ASP A 401 28.92 4.83 -5.68
N THR A 402 27.76 4.28 -6.00
CA THR A 402 27.63 3.06 -6.82
C THR A 402 26.45 3.19 -7.80
N HIS A 403 26.57 2.51 -8.95
CA HIS A 403 25.63 2.62 -10.06
C HIS A 403 25.04 1.28 -10.51
N SER A 404 25.29 0.22 -9.74
CA SER A 404 24.65 -1.09 -9.90
C SER A 404 24.49 -1.78 -8.55
N ILE A 405 23.69 -2.83 -8.50
CA ILE A 405 23.50 -3.58 -7.26
C ILE A 405 24.73 -4.41 -6.90
N GLU A 406 25.46 -4.88 -7.89
CA GLU A 406 26.73 -5.60 -7.71
C GLU A 406 27.78 -4.71 -7.06
N GLU A 407 27.96 -3.47 -7.58
CA GLU A 407 28.86 -2.49 -6.97
C GLU A 407 28.44 -2.15 -5.55
N ALA A 408 27.13 -1.95 -5.31
CA ALA A 408 26.60 -1.67 -3.99
C ALA A 408 26.87 -2.81 -3.01
N MET A 409 26.67 -4.05 -3.41
CA MET A 409 26.94 -5.22 -2.57
C MET A 409 28.44 -5.40 -2.29
N ASP A 410 29.30 -5.13 -3.26
CA ASP A 410 30.77 -5.15 -3.07
C ASP A 410 31.23 -4.04 -2.12
N ALA A 411 30.62 -2.85 -2.18
CA ALA A 411 30.87 -1.77 -1.24
C ALA A 411 30.41 -2.16 0.19
N CYS A 412 29.20 -2.72 0.32
CA CYS A 412 28.68 -3.20 1.60
C CYS A 412 29.60 -4.23 2.26
N ARG A 413 30.13 -5.20 1.51
CA ARG A 413 31.07 -6.20 2.03
C ARG A 413 32.38 -5.61 2.57
N LYS A 414 32.84 -4.50 1.97
CA LYS A 414 34.07 -3.81 2.42
C LYS A 414 33.82 -2.94 3.65
N LEU A 415 32.63 -2.43 3.83
CA LEU A 415 32.27 -1.44 4.86
C LEU A 415 31.62 -2.06 6.11
N ALA A 416 30.99 -3.24 5.96
CA ALA A 416 30.35 -3.94 7.06
C ALA A 416 31.37 -4.71 7.90
N HIS A 417 31.13 -4.76 9.20
CA HIS A 417 31.89 -5.54 10.17
C HIS A 417 30.99 -6.60 10.81
N GLU A 418 31.60 -7.62 11.40
CA GLU A 418 30.85 -8.61 12.19
C GLU A 418 29.96 -7.92 13.25
N GLY A 419 28.69 -8.31 13.33
CA GLY A 419 27.67 -7.71 14.18
C GLY A 419 26.87 -6.59 13.51
N ASP A 420 27.26 -6.10 12.33
CA ASP A 420 26.51 -5.09 11.59
C ASP A 420 25.30 -5.68 10.85
N THR A 421 24.38 -4.79 10.47
CA THR A 421 23.31 -5.10 9.52
C THR A 421 23.52 -4.33 8.21
N VAL A 422 23.58 -5.02 7.08
CA VAL A 422 23.43 -4.43 5.74
C VAL A 422 21.93 -4.33 5.46
N LEU A 423 21.44 -3.08 5.34
CA LEU A 423 20.03 -2.76 5.16
C LEU A 423 19.80 -2.14 3.79
N LEU A 424 19.08 -2.84 2.91
CA LEU A 424 18.54 -2.25 1.68
C LEU A 424 17.23 -1.54 2.01
N SER A 425 17.26 -0.22 2.27
CA SER A 425 16.08 0.63 2.52
C SER A 425 16.22 1.96 1.80
N PRO A 426 15.90 1.98 0.48
CA PRO A 426 16.46 2.94 -0.46
C PRO A 426 15.94 4.38 -0.38
N CYS A 427 14.88 4.71 0.34
CA CYS A 427 14.15 5.99 0.32
C CYS A 427 13.52 6.37 -1.03
N CYS A 428 13.92 5.75 -2.12
CA CYS A 428 13.64 6.17 -3.49
C CYS A 428 12.94 5.08 -4.30
N ALA A 429 12.19 5.50 -5.32
CA ALA A 429 11.66 4.57 -6.31
C ALA A 429 12.78 3.87 -7.09
N SER A 430 12.52 2.66 -7.60
CA SER A 430 13.54 1.79 -8.21
C SER A 430 13.71 1.96 -9.72
N PHE A 431 12.87 2.79 -10.36
CA PHE A 431 12.71 2.82 -11.83
C PHE A 431 13.87 3.44 -12.62
N ASP A 432 14.96 3.80 -11.96
CA ASP A 432 16.20 4.26 -12.61
C ASP A 432 17.13 3.09 -13.00
N LEU A 433 17.30 2.09 -12.12
CA LEU A 433 18.17 0.94 -12.33
C LEU A 433 17.40 -0.38 -12.47
N PHE A 434 16.14 -0.46 -12.04
CA PHE A 434 15.35 -1.68 -11.94
C PHE A 434 13.96 -1.52 -12.55
N ASN A 435 13.33 -2.64 -12.94
CA ASN A 435 11.96 -2.63 -13.47
C ASN A 435 10.91 -2.36 -12.38
N SER A 436 11.19 -2.74 -11.13
CA SER A 436 10.32 -2.53 -9.98
C SER A 436 11.09 -2.69 -8.66
N TYR A 437 10.46 -2.35 -7.52
CA TYR A 437 11.08 -2.59 -6.22
C TYR A 437 11.22 -4.09 -5.91
N GLU A 438 10.33 -4.92 -6.43
CA GLU A 438 10.42 -6.38 -6.32
C GLU A 438 11.66 -6.90 -7.07
N ASP A 439 11.91 -6.37 -8.26
CA ASP A 439 13.08 -6.71 -9.06
C ASP A 439 14.37 -6.32 -8.31
N ARG A 440 14.46 -5.11 -7.78
CA ARG A 440 15.57 -4.66 -6.92
C ARG A 440 15.76 -5.57 -5.70
N GLY A 441 14.67 -5.91 -5.02
CA GLY A 441 14.72 -6.77 -3.84
C GLY A 441 15.13 -8.22 -4.15
N ARG A 442 14.67 -8.79 -5.27
CA ARG A 442 15.10 -10.13 -5.72
C ARG A 442 16.59 -10.17 -6.03
N GLN A 443 17.09 -9.21 -6.84
CA GLN A 443 18.51 -9.13 -7.18
C GLN A 443 19.39 -9.00 -5.94
N PHE A 444 18.97 -8.19 -4.93
CA PHE A 444 19.66 -8.13 -3.65
C PHE A 444 19.71 -9.50 -2.96
N LYS A 445 18.60 -10.22 -2.88
CA LYS A 445 18.53 -11.55 -2.25
C LYS A 445 19.41 -12.55 -2.97
N ASP A 446 19.38 -12.56 -4.31
CA ASP A 446 20.18 -13.48 -5.13
C ASP A 446 21.68 -13.28 -4.90
N LEU A 447 22.14 -12.01 -4.84
CA LEU A 447 23.53 -11.69 -4.53
C LEU A 447 23.92 -12.12 -3.11
N VAL A 448 23.06 -11.86 -2.11
CA VAL A 448 23.30 -12.31 -0.73
C VAL A 448 23.39 -13.83 -0.66
N HIS A 449 22.46 -14.55 -1.29
CA HIS A 449 22.52 -16.02 -1.31
C HIS A 449 23.74 -16.57 -2.06
N GLY A 450 24.20 -15.85 -3.09
CA GLY A 450 25.43 -16.18 -3.82
C GLY A 450 26.72 -16.09 -2.99
N MET A 451 26.70 -15.29 -1.89
CA MET A 451 27.85 -15.16 -0.99
C MET A 451 28.02 -16.35 -0.03
N LYS A 452 27.01 -17.20 0.13
CA LYS A 452 27.04 -18.38 1.03
C LYS A 452 27.92 -19.55 0.51
N LYS A 453 28.62 -19.38 -0.61
CA LYS A 453 29.45 -20.42 -1.22
C LYS A 453 30.92 -20.29 -0.87
#